data_c1e905220e8cc51dadd514f83c361cc0
#
_entry.id   c1e905220e8cc51dadd514f83c361cc0
#
_cell.length_a   1.000
_cell.length_b   1.000
_cell.length_c   1.000
_cell.angle_alpha   90.00
_cell.angle_beta   90.00
_cell.angle_gamma   90.00
#
_symmetry.space_group_name_H-M   'P 1'
#
loop_
_entity.id
_entity.type
_entity.pdbx_description
1 polymer ?
#
loop_
_entity_poly.entity_id
_entity_poly.type
_entity_poly.pdbx_seq_one_letter_code
_entity_poly.pdbx_strand_id
1 'polypeptide(L)'
;MNSTNRRHFLKTATAGAIAAGLSPNFSIAQEAGRKKPNVVILFIDDLGYGDIACFGNPRIPTPHIDSLAARGAKCTMSYITNPPCCPSRCSLMTGMYTQRFGKSGMSRGLPIPNDHPTMGEFMRDAGYTTGQIGKWDIGDNSQGPHQRGFSEVAKSAPGNQYDRENEDGSYAYLTDLDGDYMAEFVNRNAARTTSSGQAKPFFLYFSPFAVHSNVKSTPQHYRDRIPGGDGTAYEGAVVAVDDAVGKLLEQLKKHDLENDTLIFFTGDNGANRSHGGSSEPYRGGKGRDTQQEGWVHTPTIITWPGTVPAGVTYEGKTATIDFYATMAAAIGKPLPDRCDGVNLLPYLKGEKQGDAHEYIFWHNADPTDEPRRNLYAVRWKDWRMVKGLYYWQLYDLKKDPKEMTDLARKHPDVVRHLRGRYNDFINTLPPLKPSANYKGGGQVPKGWGWHYSKG
;
A
#
# COMPACT_ATOMS: atom_id res chain seq x y z
N MET A 1 9.41 -36.20 -33.72
CA MET A 1 8.62 -35.71 -34.85
C MET A 1 7.79 -34.54 -34.40
N ASN A 2 8.23 -33.41 -34.92
CA ASN A 2 7.61 -32.12 -35.19
C ASN A 2 7.02 -31.26 -34.06
N SER A 3 7.89 -30.37 -33.63
CA SER A 3 7.58 -28.99 -33.26
C SER A 3 6.97 -28.26 -34.45
N THR A 4 5.79 -27.72 -34.33
CA THR A 4 5.29 -26.49 -35.04
C THR A 4 3.81 -26.31 -34.72
N ASN A 5 3.49 -25.22 -34.03
CA ASN A 5 2.32 -24.36 -34.28
C ASN A 5 1.96 -23.52 -33.06
N ARG A 6 2.77 -22.46 -32.85
CA ARG A 6 2.39 -21.33 -32.00
C ARG A 6 2.51 -19.96 -32.72
N ARG A 7 2.33 -19.95 -34.03
CA ARG A 7 2.47 -18.72 -34.86
C ARG A 7 1.42 -18.61 -35.98
N HIS A 8 0.15 -18.87 -35.73
CA HIS A 8 -0.89 -18.56 -36.71
C HIS A 8 -2.23 -18.28 -36.03
N PHE A 9 -2.33 -17.10 -35.41
CA PHE A 9 -3.63 -16.50 -35.11
C PHE A 9 -3.61 -14.98 -35.23
N LEU A 10 -3.04 -14.48 -36.31
CA LEU A 10 -3.13 -13.08 -36.69
C LEU A 10 -2.85 -12.99 -38.21
N LYS A 11 -3.85 -13.28 -39.04
CA LYS A 11 -3.93 -12.80 -40.42
C LYS A 11 -5.25 -13.31 -41.04
N THR A 12 -6.30 -12.54 -40.87
CA THR A 12 -7.34 -12.35 -41.91
C THR A 12 -8.29 -11.25 -41.40
N ALA A 13 -8.08 -10.06 -41.85
CA ALA A 13 -9.12 -9.07 -42.06
C ALA A 13 -8.64 -8.11 -43.16
N THR A 14 -9.35 -8.19 -44.20
CA THR A 14 -9.26 -7.63 -45.55
C THR A 14 -9.10 -6.13 -45.61
N ALA A 15 -8.44 -5.72 -46.70
CA ALA A 15 -8.25 -4.36 -47.20
C ALA A 15 -9.58 -3.60 -47.42
N GLY A 16 -9.55 -2.31 -47.08
CA GLY A 16 -10.58 -1.37 -47.49
C GLY A 16 -10.44 -0.01 -46.80
N ALA A 17 -10.10 0.99 -47.59
CA ALA A 17 -10.15 2.45 -47.35
C ALA A 17 -8.93 3.11 -46.68
N ILE A 18 -8.15 3.71 -47.57
CA ILE A 18 -7.23 4.82 -47.27
C ILE A 18 -8.05 5.99 -46.73
N ALA A 19 -7.94 6.27 -45.43
CA ALA A 19 -8.22 7.57 -44.88
C ALA A 19 -6.97 7.97 -44.10
N ALA A 20 -6.32 9.02 -44.58
CA ALA A 20 -5.25 9.71 -43.88
C ALA A 20 -5.79 10.25 -42.55
N GLY A 21 -5.70 9.45 -41.51
CA GLY A 21 -6.06 9.75 -40.13
C GLY A 21 -4.78 9.93 -39.33
N LEU A 22 -4.51 11.15 -38.96
CA LEU A 22 -3.52 11.57 -37.98
C LEU A 22 -3.52 10.61 -36.80
N SER A 23 -2.52 9.74 -36.72
CA SER A 23 -2.16 9.09 -35.46
C SER A 23 -1.93 10.21 -34.45
N PRO A 24 -2.60 10.25 -33.32
CA PRO A 24 -2.14 11.09 -32.24
C PRO A 24 -0.80 10.48 -31.81
N ASN A 25 0.29 11.00 -32.35
CA ASN A 25 1.56 10.97 -31.68
C ASN A 25 1.27 11.60 -30.32
N PHE A 26 1.06 10.78 -29.30
CA PHE A 26 1.32 11.18 -27.94
C PHE A 26 2.81 11.53 -27.91
N SER A 27 3.11 12.74 -28.34
CA SER A 27 4.34 13.40 -28.00
C SER A 27 4.39 13.34 -26.49
N ILE A 28 5.27 12.48 -25.98
CA ILE A 28 5.92 12.73 -24.71
C ILE A 28 6.74 13.99 -24.98
N ALA A 29 6.06 15.13 -25.05
CA ALA A 29 6.67 16.43 -24.86
C ALA A 29 7.10 16.37 -23.39
N GLN A 30 8.32 15.89 -23.20
CA GLN A 30 9.10 16.11 -22.01
C GLN A 30 8.96 17.60 -21.74
N GLU A 31 8.16 17.97 -20.71
CA GLU A 31 8.17 19.33 -20.17
C GLU A 31 9.58 19.55 -19.61
N ALA A 32 10.48 19.88 -20.50
CA ALA A 32 11.86 20.26 -20.21
C ALA A 32 11.78 21.53 -19.37
N GLY A 33 11.84 21.36 -18.03
CA GLY A 33 11.81 22.49 -17.10
C GLY A 33 10.99 22.25 -15.82
N ARG A 34 10.12 21.23 -15.75
CA ARG A 34 9.38 20.98 -14.53
C ARG A 34 10.30 20.41 -13.44
N LYS A 35 10.38 21.10 -12.31
CA LYS A 35 11.10 20.64 -11.12
C LYS A 35 10.56 19.26 -10.71
N LYS A 36 11.45 18.29 -10.51
CA LYS A 36 11.06 16.97 -10.01
C LYS A 36 10.50 17.12 -8.59
N PRO A 37 9.31 16.56 -8.30
CA PRO A 37 8.74 16.67 -6.95
C PRO A 37 9.54 15.85 -5.94
N ASN A 38 9.53 16.27 -4.68
CA ASN A 38 9.82 15.36 -3.58
C ASN A 38 8.71 14.33 -3.47
N VAL A 39 9.00 13.17 -2.93
CA VAL A 39 8.00 12.12 -2.70
C VAL A 39 8.10 11.63 -1.28
N VAL A 40 6.96 11.57 -0.58
CA VAL A 40 6.84 11.04 0.77
C VAL A 40 5.78 9.95 0.79
N ILE A 41 6.10 8.81 1.38
CA ILE A 41 5.15 7.73 1.66
C ILE A 41 5.03 7.60 3.18
N LEU A 42 3.83 7.83 3.69
CA LEU A 42 3.44 7.63 5.08
C LEU A 42 2.66 6.31 5.15
N PHE A 43 3.32 5.24 5.62
CA PHE A 43 2.81 3.87 5.61
C PHE A 43 2.67 3.34 7.03
N ILE A 44 1.47 3.49 7.59
CA ILE A 44 1.21 3.34 9.02
C ILE A 44 0.86 1.90 9.36
N ASP A 45 1.51 1.35 10.39
CA ASP A 45 1.37 -0.06 10.77
C ASP A 45 0.05 -0.33 11.50
N ASP A 46 -0.78 -1.24 10.96
CA ASP A 46 -2.08 -1.66 11.52
C ASP A 46 -3.15 -0.56 11.62
N LEU A 47 -3.05 0.51 10.83
CA LEU A 47 -4.03 1.59 10.83
C LEU A 47 -5.27 1.20 10.04
N GLY A 48 -6.42 1.20 10.71
CA GLY A 48 -7.70 0.86 10.10
C GLY A 48 -8.36 2.03 9.36
N TYR A 49 -9.30 1.68 8.48
CA TYR A 49 -10.10 2.66 7.74
C TYR A 49 -10.88 3.58 8.68
N GLY A 50 -11.48 3.02 9.72
CA GLY A 50 -12.29 3.74 10.70
C GLY A 50 -11.49 4.41 11.83
N ASP A 51 -10.16 4.52 11.71
CA ASP A 51 -9.35 5.16 12.75
C ASP A 51 -9.09 6.66 12.50
N ILE A 52 -9.40 7.16 11.30
CA ILE A 52 -9.10 8.54 10.86
C ILE A 52 -10.37 9.36 10.74
N ALA A 53 -10.34 10.61 11.23
CA ALA A 53 -11.52 11.47 11.29
C ALA A 53 -12.11 11.76 9.89
N CYS A 54 -11.31 12.10 8.87
CA CYS A 54 -11.82 12.34 7.51
C CYS A 54 -12.35 11.07 6.81
N PHE A 55 -12.14 9.87 7.38
CA PHE A 55 -12.76 8.61 6.95
C PHE A 55 -13.95 8.20 7.82
N GLY A 56 -14.36 9.05 8.76
CA GLY A 56 -15.60 8.87 9.53
C GLY A 56 -15.40 8.51 11.00
N ASN A 57 -14.17 8.55 11.54
CA ASN A 57 -13.98 8.38 12.99
C ASN A 57 -14.52 9.61 13.73
N PRO A 58 -15.49 9.45 14.66
CA PRO A 58 -16.09 10.60 15.35
C PRO A 58 -15.29 11.04 16.58
N ARG A 59 -14.28 10.28 16.98
CA ARG A 59 -13.65 10.41 18.30
C ARG A 59 -12.17 10.78 18.25
N ILE A 60 -11.39 10.17 17.35
CA ILE A 60 -9.94 10.37 17.30
C ILE A 60 -9.64 11.65 16.49
N PRO A 61 -9.07 12.70 17.10
CA PRO A 61 -8.71 13.90 16.34
C PRO A 61 -7.45 13.66 15.51
N THR A 62 -7.58 13.88 14.19
CA THR A 62 -6.47 13.72 13.22
C THR A 62 -6.33 14.94 12.30
N PRO A 63 -6.19 16.18 12.85
CA PRO A 63 -6.27 17.40 12.05
C PRO A 63 -5.18 17.51 10.97
N HIS A 64 -3.98 16.99 11.21
CA HIS A 64 -2.88 17.05 10.23
C HIS A 64 -3.12 16.08 9.07
N ILE A 65 -3.55 14.85 9.35
CA ILE A 65 -3.93 13.86 8.34
C ILE A 65 -5.16 14.36 7.55
N ASP A 66 -6.16 14.91 8.23
CA ASP A 66 -7.35 15.49 7.60
C ASP A 66 -6.99 16.66 6.67
N SER A 67 -5.98 17.45 7.02
CA SER A 67 -5.47 18.52 6.17
C SER A 67 -4.83 18.00 4.88
N LEU A 68 -4.23 16.81 4.88
CA LEU A 68 -3.76 16.16 3.65
C LEU A 68 -4.95 15.84 2.73
N ALA A 69 -6.02 15.26 3.28
CA ALA A 69 -7.24 14.97 2.50
C ALA A 69 -7.88 16.24 1.95
N ALA A 70 -7.93 17.30 2.75
CA ALA A 70 -8.49 18.60 2.33
C ALA A 70 -7.69 19.26 1.20
N ARG A 71 -6.37 19.06 1.15
CA ARG A 71 -5.45 19.63 0.14
C ARG A 71 -5.15 18.71 -1.04
N GLY A 72 -5.73 17.50 -1.06
CA GLY A 72 -5.50 16.48 -2.08
C GLY A 72 -6.72 15.63 -2.33
N ALA A 73 -6.53 14.33 -2.54
CA ALA A 73 -7.56 13.37 -2.83
C ALA A 73 -7.66 12.30 -1.74
N LYS A 74 -8.88 12.07 -1.25
CA LYS A 74 -9.26 10.93 -0.41
C LYS A 74 -9.72 9.79 -1.30
N CYS A 75 -9.02 8.65 -1.29
CA CYS A 75 -9.38 7.44 -2.03
C CYS A 75 -10.19 6.53 -1.10
N THR A 76 -11.50 6.42 -1.35
CA THR A 76 -12.41 5.71 -0.45
C THR A 76 -12.47 4.20 -0.71
N MET A 77 -11.96 3.74 -1.86
CA MET A 77 -11.91 2.33 -2.26
C MET A 77 -10.46 1.91 -2.52
N SER A 78 -9.64 1.93 -1.46
CA SER A 78 -8.21 1.65 -1.56
C SER A 78 -7.81 0.38 -0.80
N TYR A 79 -6.94 -0.41 -1.42
CA TYR A 79 -6.63 -1.76 -0.98
C TYR A 79 -5.13 -2.03 -0.87
N ILE A 80 -4.76 -2.85 0.11
CA ILE A 80 -3.50 -3.59 0.06
C ILE A 80 -3.71 -4.88 -0.74
N THR A 81 -2.70 -5.33 -1.48
CA THR A 81 -2.82 -6.51 -2.35
C THR A 81 -2.42 -7.82 -1.70
N ASN A 82 -1.70 -7.77 -0.58
CA ASN A 82 -1.34 -8.97 0.17
C ASN A 82 -1.13 -8.65 1.66
N PRO A 83 -2.12 -8.92 2.53
CA PRO A 83 -1.97 -8.76 3.98
C PRO A 83 -1.11 -9.90 4.58
N PRO A 84 -0.55 -9.75 5.79
CA PRO A 84 -0.43 -8.51 6.57
C PRO A 84 0.83 -7.70 6.23
N CYS A 85 1.43 -7.04 7.22
CA CYS A 85 2.53 -6.08 7.14
C CYS A 85 3.64 -6.44 6.14
N CYS A 86 4.40 -7.54 6.35
CA CYS A 86 5.55 -7.92 5.54
C CYS A 86 5.21 -8.07 4.04
N PRO A 87 4.22 -8.88 3.62
CA PRO A 87 3.88 -8.99 2.21
C PRO A 87 3.27 -7.69 1.64
N SER A 88 2.51 -6.92 2.42
CA SER A 88 2.00 -5.62 1.99
C SER A 88 3.14 -4.63 1.71
N ARG A 89 4.15 -4.57 2.58
CA ARG A 89 5.36 -3.75 2.39
C ARG A 89 6.18 -4.21 1.18
N CYS A 90 6.26 -5.52 0.94
CA CYS A 90 6.91 -6.05 -0.26
C CYS A 90 6.15 -5.64 -1.53
N SER A 91 4.81 -5.71 -1.54
CA SER A 91 4.02 -5.31 -2.71
C SER A 91 4.12 -3.81 -2.98
N LEU A 92 4.06 -2.96 -1.94
CA LEU A 92 4.29 -1.52 -2.07
C LEU A 92 5.64 -1.24 -2.72
N MET A 93 6.73 -1.78 -2.16
CA MET A 93 8.11 -1.49 -2.59
C MET A 93 8.42 -1.99 -4.00
N THR A 94 7.74 -3.01 -4.47
CA THR A 94 7.95 -3.58 -5.81
C THR A 94 6.91 -3.13 -6.84
N GLY A 95 5.79 -2.55 -6.42
CA GLY A 95 4.67 -2.25 -7.30
C GLY A 95 4.00 -3.49 -7.89
N MET A 96 4.20 -4.67 -7.29
CA MET A 96 3.75 -5.97 -7.78
C MET A 96 2.88 -6.71 -6.77
N TYR A 97 1.99 -7.54 -7.28
CA TYR A 97 1.46 -8.62 -6.44
C TYR A 97 2.60 -9.53 -5.99
N THR A 98 2.76 -9.74 -4.68
CA THR A 98 3.88 -10.55 -4.16
C THR A 98 3.85 -12.00 -4.61
N GLN A 99 2.68 -12.50 -4.97
CA GLN A 99 2.51 -13.83 -5.55
C GLN A 99 3.26 -14.01 -6.88
N ARG A 100 3.52 -12.92 -7.64
CA ARG A 100 4.30 -12.97 -8.89
C ARG A 100 5.75 -13.40 -8.70
N PHE A 101 6.26 -13.30 -7.48
CA PHE A 101 7.58 -13.83 -7.13
C PHE A 101 7.52 -14.95 -6.08
N GLY A 102 6.33 -15.59 -5.98
CA GLY A 102 6.11 -16.78 -5.15
C GLY A 102 5.93 -16.49 -3.67
N LYS A 103 5.72 -15.22 -3.27
CA LYS A 103 5.56 -14.83 -1.87
C LYS A 103 4.09 -14.66 -1.52
N SER A 104 3.62 -15.35 -0.47
CA SER A 104 2.26 -15.28 0.02
C SER A 104 2.23 -15.43 1.55
N GLY A 105 1.18 -14.95 2.17
CA GLY A 105 1.04 -14.96 3.63
C GLY A 105 2.17 -14.21 4.34
N MET A 106 2.43 -14.53 5.56
CA MET A 106 3.48 -13.89 6.38
C MET A 106 4.89 -14.07 5.85
N SER A 107 5.14 -15.00 4.96
CA SER A 107 6.39 -15.28 4.19
C SER A 107 7.65 -14.49 4.61
N ARG A 108 7.86 -14.26 5.91
CA ARG A 108 9.06 -13.61 6.45
C ARG A 108 10.30 -14.41 6.07
N GLY A 109 11.40 -13.71 5.78
CA GLY A 109 12.65 -14.33 5.38
C GLY A 109 12.68 -14.82 3.93
N LEU A 110 11.59 -14.64 3.14
CA LEU A 110 11.68 -14.81 1.68
C LEU A 110 12.15 -13.51 1.03
N PRO A 111 13.20 -13.55 0.20
CA PRO A 111 13.69 -12.35 -0.47
C PRO A 111 12.67 -11.80 -1.47
N ILE A 112 12.70 -10.49 -1.67
CA ILE A 112 12.07 -9.86 -2.84
C ILE A 112 13.02 -9.96 -4.05
N PRO A 113 12.53 -9.88 -5.30
CA PRO A 113 13.38 -10.05 -6.49
C PRO A 113 14.52 -9.03 -6.53
N ASN A 114 15.75 -9.49 -6.79
CA ASN A 114 16.90 -8.62 -7.00
C ASN A 114 16.96 -8.07 -8.43
N ASP A 115 16.28 -8.71 -9.37
CA ASP A 115 16.16 -8.33 -10.78
C ASP A 115 15.00 -7.37 -11.07
N HIS A 116 14.38 -6.83 -10.00
CA HIS A 116 13.32 -5.84 -10.06
C HIS A 116 13.61 -4.74 -9.04
N PRO A 117 13.74 -3.47 -9.45
CA PRO A 117 14.09 -2.39 -8.53
C PRO A 117 12.96 -2.13 -7.54
N THR A 118 13.30 -1.97 -6.26
CA THR A 118 12.39 -1.40 -5.28
C THR A 118 12.18 0.10 -5.54
N MET A 119 11.15 0.68 -4.94
CA MET A 119 10.97 2.14 -4.96
C MET A 119 12.23 2.88 -4.51
N GLY A 120 12.94 2.36 -3.48
CA GLY A 120 14.19 2.97 -2.99
C GLY A 120 15.28 2.99 -4.06
N GLU A 121 15.51 1.84 -4.71
CA GLU A 121 16.48 1.72 -5.81
C GLU A 121 16.09 2.59 -7.01
N PHE A 122 14.83 2.54 -7.41
CA PHE A 122 14.29 3.32 -8.53
C PHE A 122 14.47 4.83 -8.31
N MET A 123 14.18 5.32 -7.10
CA MET A 123 14.33 6.74 -6.77
C MET A 123 15.78 7.15 -6.61
N ARG A 124 16.64 6.31 -6.01
CA ARG A 124 18.08 6.55 -5.97
C ARG A 124 18.65 6.70 -7.38
N ASP A 125 18.29 5.78 -8.28
CA ASP A 125 18.77 5.76 -9.67
C ASP A 125 18.16 6.90 -10.53
N ALA A 126 17.07 7.51 -10.05
CA ALA A 126 16.52 8.76 -10.58
C ALA A 126 17.21 10.03 -10.04
N GLY A 127 18.19 9.87 -9.12
CA GLY A 127 18.99 10.97 -8.55
C GLY A 127 18.45 11.57 -7.25
N TYR A 128 17.51 10.91 -6.59
CA TYR A 128 16.94 11.36 -5.33
C TYR A 128 17.87 11.06 -4.13
N THR A 129 17.80 11.89 -3.09
CA THR A 129 18.21 11.44 -1.76
C THR A 129 17.10 10.59 -1.19
N THR A 130 17.43 9.36 -0.75
CA THR A 130 16.42 8.38 -0.32
C THR A 130 16.53 8.14 1.17
N GLY A 131 15.43 8.34 1.90
CA GLY A 131 15.32 8.16 3.36
C GLY A 131 14.34 7.07 3.74
N GLN A 132 14.70 6.25 4.75
CA GLN A 132 13.79 5.30 5.38
C GLN A 132 13.80 5.51 6.90
N ILE A 133 12.61 5.62 7.49
CA ILE A 133 12.42 5.80 8.93
C ILE A 133 11.36 4.80 9.41
N GLY A 134 11.65 4.13 10.53
CA GLY A 134 10.74 3.19 11.15
C GLY A 134 10.85 1.75 10.63
N LYS A 135 9.74 1.04 10.61
CA LYS A 135 9.65 -0.39 10.31
C LYS A 135 9.97 -0.70 8.84
N TRP A 136 10.89 -1.63 8.61
CA TRP A 136 11.19 -2.16 7.28
C TRP A 136 10.37 -3.39 6.94
N ASP A 137 10.57 -4.50 7.63
CA ASP A 137 9.85 -5.79 7.50
C ASP A 137 9.69 -6.27 6.04
N ILE A 138 10.73 -6.12 5.22
CA ILE A 138 10.74 -6.43 3.79
C ILE A 138 11.88 -7.40 3.47
N GLY A 139 11.60 -8.43 2.68
CA GLY A 139 12.61 -9.38 2.24
C GLY A 139 13.14 -10.28 3.34
N ASP A 140 14.40 -10.64 3.22
CA ASP A 140 15.18 -11.35 4.22
C ASP A 140 16.22 -10.43 4.88
N ASN A 141 17.01 -10.97 5.81
CA ASN A 141 18.02 -10.20 6.55
C ASN A 141 19.13 -9.61 5.67
N SER A 142 19.32 -10.10 4.43
CA SER A 142 20.28 -9.56 3.46
C SER A 142 19.75 -8.39 2.64
N GLN A 143 18.45 -8.09 2.77
CA GLN A 143 17.73 -7.08 1.99
C GLN A 143 17.24 -5.91 2.86
N GLY A 144 18.14 -5.40 3.71
CA GLY A 144 17.86 -4.20 4.51
C GLY A 144 17.66 -2.94 3.65
N PRO A 145 17.22 -1.84 4.26
CA PRO A 145 16.91 -0.62 3.49
C PRO A 145 18.10 -0.08 2.71
N HIS A 146 19.32 -0.12 3.26
CA HIS A 146 20.52 0.31 2.54
C HIS A 146 20.78 -0.53 1.29
N GLN A 147 20.61 -1.86 1.37
CA GLN A 147 20.81 -2.78 0.23
C GLN A 147 19.72 -2.56 -0.84
N ARG A 148 18.57 -2.04 -0.43
CA ARG A 148 17.41 -1.82 -1.31
C ARG A 148 17.17 -0.32 -1.61
N GLY A 149 18.26 0.47 -1.64
CA GLY A 149 18.29 1.79 -2.26
C GLY A 149 18.08 2.98 -1.36
N PHE A 150 18.03 2.81 -0.04
CA PHE A 150 17.91 3.92 0.89
C PHE A 150 19.27 4.38 1.40
N SER A 151 19.64 5.64 1.10
CA SER A 151 20.93 6.22 1.47
C SER A 151 20.98 6.69 2.92
N GLU A 152 19.84 7.11 3.47
CA GLU A 152 19.69 7.55 4.85
C GLU A 152 18.66 6.66 5.55
N VAL A 153 19.04 6.06 6.66
CA VAL A 153 18.18 5.16 7.44
C VAL A 153 18.23 5.59 8.89
N ALA A 154 17.08 6.01 9.43
CA ALA A 154 16.97 6.20 10.87
C ALA A 154 16.74 4.82 11.50
N LYS A 155 17.65 4.42 12.38
CA LYS A 155 17.52 3.17 13.14
C LYS A 155 16.44 3.35 14.19
N SER A 156 15.24 2.90 13.88
CA SER A 156 14.33 2.48 14.94
C SER A 156 14.96 1.28 15.64
N ALA A 157 14.90 1.25 16.97
CA ALA A 157 15.43 0.10 17.71
C ALA A 157 14.80 -1.20 17.20
N PRO A 158 15.57 -2.29 17.02
CA PRO A 158 15.01 -3.56 16.60
C PRO A 158 14.05 -4.06 17.69
N GLY A 159 12.87 -4.42 17.26
CA GLY A 159 11.78 -4.85 18.14
C GLY A 159 10.97 -3.68 18.65
N ASN A 160 9.79 -3.99 19.13
CA ASN A 160 8.80 -3.04 19.65
C ASN A 160 9.25 -2.37 20.98
N GLN A 161 10.52 -2.04 21.13
CA GLN A 161 11.02 -1.24 22.24
C GLN A 161 10.81 0.22 21.86
N TYR A 162 9.84 0.81 22.50
CA TYR A 162 9.25 2.10 22.17
C TYR A 162 9.98 3.26 22.80
N ASP A 163 10.89 2.98 23.73
CA ASP A 163 11.51 3.99 24.54
C ASP A 163 13.03 3.93 24.36
N ARG A 164 13.57 4.96 23.77
CA ARG A 164 15.00 5.23 23.86
C ARG A 164 15.24 5.94 25.19
N GLU A 165 16.09 5.38 26.03
CA GLU A 165 16.53 6.03 27.24
C GLU A 165 17.29 7.32 26.89
N ASN A 166 16.82 8.45 27.42
CA ASN A 166 17.46 9.73 27.31
C ASN A 166 18.62 9.83 28.31
N GLU A 167 19.46 10.85 28.18
CA GLU A 167 20.58 11.07 29.08
C GLU A 167 20.14 11.32 30.56
N ASP A 168 18.91 11.74 30.77
CA ASP A 168 18.30 11.96 32.08
C ASP A 168 17.59 10.73 32.67
N GLY A 169 17.67 9.57 31.99
CA GLY A 169 17.01 8.32 32.38
C GLY A 169 15.52 8.25 32.02
N SER A 170 14.96 9.29 31.40
CA SER A 170 13.61 9.24 30.81
C SER A 170 13.62 8.48 29.48
N TYR A 171 12.43 8.03 29.06
CA TYR A 171 12.29 7.32 27.77
C TYR A 171 11.55 8.18 26.78
N ALA A 172 12.11 8.36 25.58
CA ALA A 172 11.44 9.03 24.48
C ALA A 172 10.47 8.06 23.78
N TYR A 173 9.26 8.52 23.51
CA TYR A 173 8.29 7.72 22.76
C TYR A 173 8.72 7.58 21.29
N LEU A 174 8.78 6.34 20.79
CA LEU A 174 9.37 6.05 19.48
C LEU A 174 8.69 6.81 18.34
N THR A 175 7.37 6.98 18.38
CA THR A 175 6.63 7.72 17.34
C THR A 175 7.05 9.19 17.29
N ASP A 176 7.40 9.80 18.45
CA ASP A 176 7.91 11.15 18.50
C ASP A 176 9.30 11.25 17.88
N LEU A 177 10.18 10.29 18.22
CA LEU A 177 11.52 10.19 17.63
C LEU A 177 11.47 9.97 16.12
N ASP A 178 10.62 9.09 15.64
CA ASP A 178 10.43 8.85 14.21
C ASP A 178 9.95 10.13 13.50
N GLY A 179 9.03 10.89 14.13
CA GLY A 179 8.57 12.20 13.66
C GLY A 179 9.69 13.24 13.65
N ASP A 180 10.55 13.28 14.66
CA ASP A 180 11.70 14.18 14.73
C ASP A 180 12.74 13.83 13.66
N TYR A 181 13.05 12.56 13.46
CA TYR A 181 13.93 12.11 12.37
C TYR A 181 13.36 12.47 10.98
N MET A 182 12.05 12.40 10.81
CA MET A 182 11.38 12.81 9.57
C MET A 182 11.53 14.32 9.34
N ALA A 183 11.26 15.13 10.35
CA ALA A 183 11.43 16.58 10.30
C ALA A 183 12.90 16.97 10.00
N GLU A 184 13.85 16.32 10.68
CA GLU A 184 15.27 16.53 10.46
C GLU A 184 15.71 16.10 9.05
N PHE A 185 15.23 14.97 8.53
CA PHE A 185 15.50 14.52 7.17
C PHE A 185 15.05 15.58 6.14
N VAL A 186 13.83 16.08 6.27
CA VAL A 186 13.31 17.13 5.38
C VAL A 186 14.16 18.40 5.49
N ASN A 187 14.44 18.88 6.70
CA ASN A 187 15.22 20.08 6.94
C ASN A 187 16.64 20.00 6.31
N ARG A 188 17.33 18.86 6.46
CA ARG A 188 18.66 18.63 5.86
C ARG A 188 18.63 18.55 4.34
N ASN A 189 17.56 18.00 3.76
CA ASN A 189 17.48 17.74 2.33
C ASN A 189 16.82 18.87 1.53
N ALA A 190 16.07 19.76 2.19
CA ALA A 190 15.41 20.91 1.56
C ALA A 190 16.38 21.87 0.86
N ALA A 191 17.58 22.05 1.42
CA ALA A 191 18.62 22.97 0.90
C ALA A 191 19.67 22.28 0.03
N ARG A 192 19.59 20.95 -0.16
CA ARG A 192 20.59 20.23 -0.96
C ARG A 192 20.47 20.56 -2.46
N THR A 193 21.61 20.75 -3.08
CA THR A 193 21.71 20.96 -4.52
C THR A 193 22.56 19.87 -5.16
N THR A 194 22.32 19.64 -6.45
CA THR A 194 23.18 18.83 -7.31
C THR A 194 24.50 19.55 -7.61
N SER A 195 25.48 18.86 -8.22
CA SER A 195 26.72 19.47 -8.70
C SER A 195 26.48 20.61 -9.72
N SER A 196 25.32 20.61 -10.38
CA SER A 196 24.91 21.70 -11.29
C SER A 196 24.17 22.86 -10.62
N GLY A 197 24.06 22.85 -9.27
CA GLY A 197 23.35 23.88 -8.51
C GLY A 197 21.82 23.75 -8.49
N GLN A 198 21.24 22.71 -9.07
CA GLN A 198 19.80 22.47 -9.02
C GLN A 198 19.40 21.84 -7.67
N ALA A 199 18.20 22.15 -7.17
CA ALA A 199 17.66 21.52 -5.98
C ALA A 199 17.61 19.98 -6.17
N LYS A 200 18.19 19.23 -5.21
CA LYS A 200 18.19 17.77 -5.22
C LYS A 200 16.91 17.28 -4.53
N PRO A 201 16.02 16.60 -5.25
CA PRO A 201 14.79 16.10 -4.65
C PRO A 201 15.06 14.94 -3.70
N PHE A 202 14.12 14.69 -2.79
CA PHE A 202 14.17 13.56 -1.86
C PHE A 202 12.99 12.61 -2.01
N PHE A 203 13.22 11.34 -1.68
CA PHE A 203 12.21 10.32 -1.48
C PHE A 203 12.29 9.82 -0.04
N LEU A 204 11.19 9.89 0.69
CA LEU A 204 11.10 9.45 2.07
C LEU A 204 10.04 8.36 2.23
N TYR A 205 10.43 7.22 2.75
CA TYR A 205 9.54 6.18 3.25
C TYR A 205 9.50 6.24 4.78
N PHE A 206 8.41 6.79 5.30
CA PHE A 206 8.13 6.88 6.72
C PHE A 206 7.14 5.80 7.12
N SER A 207 7.55 4.91 7.98
CA SER A 207 6.75 3.78 8.41
C SER A 207 6.93 3.52 9.91
N PRO A 208 6.29 4.31 10.77
CA PRO A 208 6.39 4.14 12.21
C PRO A 208 5.83 2.79 12.65
N PHE A 209 6.29 2.28 13.80
CA PHE A 209 5.69 1.08 14.40
C PHE A 209 4.29 1.34 14.98
N ALA A 210 3.95 2.58 15.31
CA ALA A 210 2.57 2.92 15.64
C ALA A 210 1.68 2.67 14.40
N VAL A 211 0.49 2.09 14.59
CA VAL A 211 -0.22 1.79 15.84
C VAL A 211 -0.26 0.28 16.15
N HIS A 212 0.73 -0.49 15.69
CA HIS A 212 0.75 -1.95 15.67
C HIS A 212 0.75 -2.57 17.08
N SER A 213 1.73 -2.25 17.88
CA SER A 213 1.92 -2.92 19.17
C SER A 213 2.54 -2.01 20.20
N ASN A 214 2.53 -2.47 21.47
CA ASN A 214 2.94 -1.73 22.67
C ASN A 214 2.25 -0.37 22.81
N VAL A 215 1.05 -0.25 22.21
CA VAL A 215 0.22 0.94 22.42
C VAL A 215 0.03 1.28 23.92
N LYS A 216 0.25 0.33 24.82
CA LYS A 216 0.24 0.56 26.27
C LYS A 216 1.26 1.59 26.74
N SER A 217 2.37 1.76 26.01
CA SER A 217 3.40 2.78 26.30
C SER A 217 3.06 4.17 25.75
N THR A 218 1.91 4.32 25.09
CA THR A 218 1.48 5.63 24.58
C THR A 218 1.38 6.64 25.71
N PRO A 219 2.12 7.77 25.63
CA PRO A 219 2.12 8.80 26.67
C PRO A 219 0.72 9.34 26.97
N GLN A 220 0.50 9.68 28.25
CA GLN A 220 -0.82 10.12 28.71
C GLN A 220 -1.31 11.38 28.00
N HIS A 221 -0.43 12.33 27.70
CA HIS A 221 -0.80 13.59 27.05
C HIS A 221 -1.44 13.40 25.66
N TYR A 222 -1.15 12.29 24.94
CA TYR A 222 -1.84 11.95 23.71
C TYR A 222 -3.26 11.43 23.97
N ARG A 223 -3.41 10.65 25.02
CA ARG A 223 -4.70 10.09 25.44
C ARG A 223 -5.65 11.16 25.94
N ASP A 224 -5.12 12.18 26.63
CA ASP A 224 -5.88 13.33 27.16
C ASP A 224 -6.47 14.21 26.05
N ARG A 225 -5.96 14.10 24.81
CA ARG A 225 -6.49 14.83 23.64
C ARG A 225 -7.76 14.19 23.06
N ILE A 226 -8.10 12.98 23.47
CA ILE A 226 -9.34 12.31 23.03
C ILE A 226 -10.53 12.99 23.75
N PRO A 227 -11.60 13.38 23.02
CA PRO A 227 -12.77 14.00 23.63
C PRO A 227 -13.34 13.15 24.77
N GLY A 228 -13.53 13.77 25.94
CA GLY A 228 -13.95 13.10 27.16
C GLY A 228 -12.81 12.77 28.13
N GLY A 229 -11.55 12.86 27.71
CA GLY A 229 -10.37 12.62 28.56
C GLY A 229 -10.15 11.16 28.96
N ASP A 230 -10.87 10.23 28.32
CA ASP A 230 -10.85 8.78 28.59
C ASP A 230 -10.22 7.98 27.44
N GLY A 231 -9.31 8.60 26.68
CA GLY A 231 -8.65 8.02 25.52
C GLY A 231 -7.91 6.72 25.84
N THR A 232 -8.11 5.73 24.97
CA THR A 232 -7.34 4.49 25.03
C THR A 232 -5.89 4.73 24.58
N ALA A 233 -5.00 3.82 24.94
CA ALA A 233 -3.62 3.88 24.48
C ALA A 233 -3.50 3.79 22.93
N TYR A 234 -4.40 3.06 22.28
CA TYR A 234 -4.48 2.97 20.82
C TYR A 234 -4.88 4.32 20.19
N GLU A 235 -5.96 4.93 20.68
CA GLU A 235 -6.42 6.24 20.19
C GLU A 235 -5.32 7.30 20.34
N GLY A 236 -4.63 7.33 21.49
CA GLY A 236 -3.48 8.19 21.70
C GLY A 236 -2.32 7.92 20.74
N ALA A 237 -2.08 6.67 20.37
CA ALA A 237 -1.05 6.33 19.38
C ALA A 237 -1.40 6.83 17.97
N VAL A 238 -2.69 6.84 17.58
CA VAL A 238 -3.14 7.47 16.33
C VAL A 238 -2.91 8.99 16.36
N VAL A 239 -3.19 9.63 17.50
CA VAL A 239 -2.92 11.07 17.69
C VAL A 239 -1.43 11.38 17.59
N ALA A 240 -0.55 10.53 18.13
CA ALA A 240 0.90 10.70 18.00
C ALA A 240 1.38 10.57 16.54
N VAL A 241 0.77 9.67 15.76
CA VAL A 241 1.02 9.58 14.29
C VAL A 241 0.57 10.86 13.60
N ASP A 242 -0.58 11.42 13.97
CA ASP A 242 -1.06 12.69 13.41
C ASP A 242 -0.08 13.83 13.71
N ASP A 243 0.47 13.91 14.92
CA ASP A 243 1.49 14.92 15.28
C ASP A 243 2.79 14.72 14.48
N ALA A 244 3.21 13.48 14.23
CA ALA A 244 4.35 13.22 13.36
C ALA A 244 4.09 13.74 11.92
N VAL A 245 2.87 13.56 11.39
CA VAL A 245 2.47 14.19 10.12
C VAL A 245 2.51 15.72 10.22
N GLY A 246 2.07 16.29 11.33
CA GLY A 246 2.18 17.73 11.61
C GLY A 246 3.60 18.25 11.48
N LYS A 247 4.59 17.56 12.09
CA LYS A 247 6.02 17.89 11.99
C LYS A 247 6.51 17.87 10.52
N LEU A 248 6.08 16.90 9.72
CA LEU A 248 6.38 16.89 8.28
C LEU A 248 5.84 18.13 7.57
N LEU A 249 4.56 18.43 7.79
CA LEU A 249 3.89 19.56 7.12
C LEU A 249 4.52 20.90 7.51
N GLU A 250 4.92 21.05 8.76
CA GLU A 250 5.63 22.23 9.24
C GLU A 250 6.97 22.43 8.51
N GLN A 251 7.76 21.36 8.35
CA GLN A 251 9.02 21.45 7.63
C GLN A 251 8.83 21.72 6.13
N LEU A 252 7.84 21.11 5.50
CA LEU A 252 7.53 21.39 4.09
C LEU A 252 7.13 22.86 3.89
N LYS A 253 6.30 23.39 4.80
CA LYS A 253 5.91 24.81 4.79
C LYS A 253 7.09 25.74 5.03
N LYS A 254 7.93 25.45 6.02
CA LYS A 254 9.13 26.24 6.36
C LYS A 254 10.08 26.41 5.16
N HIS A 255 10.13 25.42 4.29
CA HIS A 255 11.02 25.38 3.13
C HIS A 255 10.32 25.63 1.78
N ASP A 256 9.05 26.07 1.78
CA ASP A 256 8.23 26.32 0.57
C ASP A 256 8.16 25.10 -0.36
N LEU A 257 8.09 23.87 0.22
CA LEU A 257 8.06 22.60 -0.50
C LEU A 257 6.68 21.97 -0.60
N GLU A 258 5.64 22.58 -0.06
CA GLU A 258 4.29 21.99 -0.02
C GLU A 258 3.74 21.65 -1.42
N ASN A 259 3.93 22.56 -2.39
CA ASN A 259 3.49 22.38 -3.78
C ASN A 259 4.45 21.48 -4.59
N ASP A 260 5.66 21.28 -4.10
CA ASP A 260 6.70 20.49 -4.75
C ASP A 260 6.83 19.08 -4.16
N THR A 261 5.87 18.66 -3.33
CA THR A 261 5.93 17.35 -2.66
C THR A 261 4.65 16.54 -2.90
N LEU A 262 4.83 15.34 -3.46
CA LEU A 262 3.79 14.31 -3.59
C LEU A 262 3.81 13.46 -2.32
N ILE A 263 2.69 13.43 -1.60
CA ILE A 263 2.54 12.68 -0.36
C ILE A 263 1.50 11.58 -0.56
N PHE A 264 1.85 10.34 -0.21
CA PHE A 264 0.96 9.21 -0.07
C PHE A 264 0.80 8.89 1.42
N PHE A 265 -0.42 8.72 1.88
CA PHE A 265 -0.75 8.29 3.23
C PHE A 265 -1.66 7.07 3.16
N THR A 266 -1.33 5.98 3.90
CA THR A 266 -2.21 4.82 4.04
C THR A 266 -1.74 3.89 5.17
N GLY A 267 -2.59 2.91 5.55
CA GLY A 267 -2.21 1.78 6.40
C GLY A 267 -1.56 0.65 5.62
N ASP A 268 -0.73 -0.16 6.28
CA ASP A 268 -0.11 -1.34 5.66
C ASP A 268 -1.03 -2.57 5.63
N ASN A 269 -2.05 -2.58 6.46
CA ASN A 269 -3.22 -3.47 6.45
C ASN A 269 -4.35 -2.84 7.27
N GLY A 270 -5.52 -3.48 7.24
CA GLY A 270 -6.64 -3.03 8.06
C GLY A 270 -6.37 -3.14 9.56
N ALA A 271 -7.21 -2.49 10.35
CA ALA A 271 -7.06 -2.30 11.78
C ALA A 271 -6.71 -3.56 12.55
N ASN A 272 -5.83 -3.44 13.52
CA ASN A 272 -5.66 -4.47 14.55
C ASN A 272 -6.75 -4.34 15.61
N ARG A 273 -7.82 -5.08 15.42
CA ARG A 273 -8.99 -5.06 16.33
C ARG A 273 -8.67 -5.52 17.75
N SER A 274 -7.63 -6.33 17.93
CA SER A 274 -7.20 -6.78 19.27
C SER A 274 -6.56 -5.66 20.08
N HIS A 275 -6.08 -4.61 19.41
CA HIS A 275 -5.48 -3.43 20.04
C HIS A 275 -6.43 -2.23 20.13
N GLY A 276 -7.65 -2.34 19.66
CA GLY A 276 -8.64 -1.26 19.70
C GLY A 276 -8.86 -0.52 18.38
N GLY A 277 -8.17 -0.93 17.30
CA GLY A 277 -8.35 -0.34 15.97
C GLY A 277 -9.70 -0.65 15.33
N SER A 278 -10.13 0.21 14.43
CA SER A 278 -11.43 0.16 13.74
C SER A 278 -11.28 0.13 12.22
N SER A 279 -11.91 -0.85 11.58
CA SER A 279 -12.08 -0.87 10.12
C SER A 279 -13.46 -0.39 9.69
N GLU A 280 -14.27 0.18 10.59
CA GLU A 280 -15.62 0.67 10.24
C GLU A 280 -15.60 1.58 9.01
N PRO A 281 -16.60 1.48 8.10
CA PRO A 281 -17.82 0.68 8.21
C PRO A 281 -17.64 -0.80 7.80
N TYR A 282 -16.44 -1.25 7.48
CA TYR A 282 -16.16 -2.61 7.00
C TYR A 282 -15.98 -3.59 8.18
N ARG A 283 -16.38 -4.85 7.98
CA ARG A 283 -16.16 -5.92 8.96
C ARG A 283 -14.76 -6.51 8.80
N GLY A 284 -14.20 -7.00 9.91
CA GLY A 284 -12.93 -7.69 9.94
C GLY A 284 -11.75 -6.76 10.20
N GLY A 285 -10.57 -7.32 10.09
CA GLY A 285 -9.30 -6.68 10.38
C GLY A 285 -8.24 -7.70 10.79
N LYS A 286 -7.06 -7.23 11.16
CA LYS A 286 -5.98 -8.07 11.66
C LYS A 286 -6.38 -8.72 12.98
N GLY A 287 -6.11 -10.03 13.11
CA GLY A 287 -6.39 -10.80 14.33
C GLY A 287 -7.81 -11.37 14.46
N ARG A 288 -8.80 -10.83 13.74
CA ARG A 288 -10.17 -11.33 13.72
C ARG A 288 -10.79 -11.13 12.34
N ASP A 289 -11.56 -12.12 11.89
CA ASP A 289 -12.28 -12.06 10.61
C ASP A 289 -11.38 -11.61 9.46
N THR A 290 -10.22 -12.25 9.35
CA THR A 290 -9.17 -11.90 8.37
C THR A 290 -9.55 -12.20 6.91
N GLN A 291 -10.71 -12.77 6.66
CA GLN A 291 -11.23 -13.00 5.30
C GLN A 291 -12.10 -11.84 4.80
N GLN A 292 -12.51 -10.92 5.69
CA GLN A 292 -13.41 -9.82 5.37
C GLN A 292 -12.69 -8.58 4.82
N GLU A 293 -13.50 -7.67 4.27
CA GLU A 293 -13.08 -6.44 3.60
C GLU A 293 -12.17 -5.58 4.50
N GLY A 294 -12.50 -5.44 5.78
CA GLY A 294 -11.78 -4.59 6.72
C GLY A 294 -10.32 -5.01 7.00
N TRP A 295 -9.86 -6.16 6.50
CA TRP A 295 -8.45 -6.54 6.61
C TRP A 295 -7.59 -5.98 5.49
N VAL A 296 -8.18 -5.71 4.34
CA VAL A 296 -7.47 -5.30 3.11
C VAL A 296 -7.79 -3.88 2.67
N HIS A 297 -8.86 -3.30 3.19
CA HIS A 297 -9.30 -1.96 2.88
C HIS A 297 -8.67 -0.97 3.85
N THR A 298 -7.91 0.00 3.34
CA THR A 298 -7.13 0.95 4.14
C THR A 298 -7.50 2.39 3.79
N PRO A 299 -7.43 3.32 4.76
CA PRO A 299 -7.63 4.74 4.47
C PRO A 299 -6.46 5.22 3.60
N THR A 300 -6.75 5.85 2.47
CA THR A 300 -5.70 6.33 1.56
C THR A 300 -5.92 7.76 1.15
N ILE A 301 -4.88 8.58 1.28
CA ILE A 301 -4.87 9.98 0.86
C ILE A 301 -3.68 10.19 -0.06
N ILE A 302 -3.87 10.91 -1.17
CA ILE A 302 -2.82 11.30 -2.09
C ILE A 302 -2.88 12.81 -2.26
N THR A 303 -1.81 13.48 -1.81
CA THR A 303 -1.76 14.95 -1.81
C THR A 303 -0.58 15.44 -2.64
N TRP A 304 -0.87 16.29 -3.61
CA TRP A 304 0.12 17.04 -4.37
C TRP A 304 -0.47 18.37 -4.81
N PRO A 305 -0.40 19.40 -3.95
CA PRO A 305 -1.01 20.69 -4.24
C PRO A 305 -0.55 21.26 -5.60
N GLY A 306 -1.46 21.86 -6.33
CA GLY A 306 -1.19 22.36 -7.68
C GLY A 306 -1.17 21.30 -8.79
N THR A 307 -1.17 20.00 -8.44
CA THR A 307 -1.23 18.90 -9.41
C THR A 307 -2.47 18.03 -9.20
N VAL A 308 -2.75 17.63 -7.98
CA VAL A 308 -4.01 16.96 -7.59
C VAL A 308 -4.95 18.03 -7.04
N PRO A 309 -6.17 18.17 -7.56
CA PRO A 309 -7.13 19.15 -7.04
C PRO A 309 -7.44 18.90 -5.57
N ALA A 310 -7.64 19.99 -4.82
CA ALA A 310 -7.97 19.93 -3.40
C ALA A 310 -9.38 19.38 -3.17
N GLY A 311 -9.56 18.61 -2.08
CA GLY A 311 -10.87 18.12 -1.62
C GLY A 311 -11.51 17.05 -2.50
N VAL A 312 -10.73 16.39 -3.38
CA VAL A 312 -11.24 15.29 -4.22
C VAL A 312 -11.61 14.10 -3.34
N THR A 313 -12.77 13.52 -3.59
CA THR A 313 -13.11 12.17 -3.14
C THR A 313 -13.13 11.25 -4.36
N TYR A 314 -12.17 10.32 -4.42
CA TYR A 314 -12.09 9.33 -5.48
C TYR A 314 -12.64 8.00 -5.01
N GLU A 315 -13.73 7.55 -5.64
CA GLU A 315 -14.46 6.32 -5.29
C GLU A 315 -14.10 5.12 -6.17
N GLY A 316 -13.18 5.29 -7.12
CA GLY A 316 -12.68 4.20 -7.94
C GLY A 316 -11.69 3.32 -7.16
N LYS A 317 -11.64 2.03 -7.53
CA LYS A 317 -10.73 1.06 -6.89
C LYS A 317 -9.27 1.39 -7.17
N THR A 318 -8.49 1.52 -6.10
CA THR A 318 -7.03 1.70 -6.11
C THR A 318 -6.35 0.64 -5.25
N ALA A 319 -5.05 0.47 -5.43
CA ALA A 319 -4.25 -0.41 -4.58
C ALA A 319 -2.89 0.22 -4.24
N THR A 320 -2.26 -0.19 -3.14
CA THR A 320 -0.96 0.35 -2.73
C THR A 320 0.16 0.14 -3.75
N ILE A 321 0.03 -0.86 -4.63
CA ILE A 321 0.96 -1.06 -5.77
C ILE A 321 0.94 0.10 -6.77
N ASP A 322 -0.13 0.89 -6.81
CA ASP A 322 -0.30 2.05 -7.68
C ASP A 322 0.61 3.21 -7.30
N PHE A 323 1.07 3.24 -6.04
CA PHE A 323 1.98 4.30 -5.58
C PHE A 323 3.27 4.30 -6.39
N TYR A 324 3.80 3.09 -6.72
CA TYR A 324 4.98 2.98 -7.55
C TYR A 324 4.76 3.54 -8.96
N ALA A 325 3.67 3.16 -9.61
CA ALA A 325 3.34 3.64 -10.95
C ALA A 325 3.05 5.16 -10.98
N THR A 326 2.35 5.65 -9.94
CA THR A 326 2.05 7.08 -9.79
C THR A 326 3.30 7.90 -9.53
N MET A 327 4.20 7.41 -8.68
CA MET A 327 5.50 8.01 -8.41
C MET A 327 6.38 8.04 -9.68
N ALA A 328 6.47 6.93 -10.43
CA ALA A 328 7.23 6.87 -11.68
C ALA A 328 6.72 7.91 -12.69
N ALA A 329 5.40 8.01 -12.84
CA ALA A 329 4.78 9.03 -13.72
C ALA A 329 5.05 10.46 -13.23
N ALA A 330 4.97 10.71 -11.90
CA ALA A 330 5.23 12.04 -11.33
C ALA A 330 6.64 12.56 -11.61
N ILE A 331 7.63 11.65 -11.67
CA ILE A 331 9.04 12.00 -11.92
C ILE A 331 9.45 11.85 -13.40
N GLY A 332 8.50 11.50 -14.29
CA GLY A 332 8.75 11.32 -15.72
C GLY A 332 9.66 10.14 -16.07
N LYS A 333 9.65 9.07 -15.29
CA LYS A 333 10.42 7.85 -15.54
C LYS A 333 9.53 6.72 -16.02
N PRO A 334 9.99 5.87 -16.95
CA PRO A 334 9.23 4.68 -17.34
C PRO A 334 9.05 3.73 -16.15
N LEU A 335 7.85 3.17 -16.06
CA LEU A 335 7.52 2.16 -15.07
C LEU A 335 8.27 0.86 -15.40
N PRO A 336 8.87 0.15 -14.43
CA PRO A 336 9.43 -1.18 -14.67
C PRO A 336 8.38 -2.17 -15.19
N ASP A 337 8.77 -3.01 -16.17
CA ASP A 337 7.85 -3.87 -16.96
C ASP A 337 6.98 -4.83 -16.13
N ARG A 338 7.44 -5.22 -14.94
CA ARG A 338 6.75 -6.20 -14.08
C ARG A 338 5.81 -5.56 -13.05
N CYS A 339 5.70 -4.23 -13.02
CA CYS A 339 4.76 -3.57 -12.11
C CYS A 339 3.31 -3.83 -12.50
N ASP A 340 2.48 -4.14 -11.51
CA ASP A 340 1.04 -4.33 -11.66
C ASP A 340 0.24 -3.03 -11.40
N GLY A 341 0.89 -2.04 -10.82
CA GLY A 341 0.26 -0.78 -10.42
C GLY A 341 -0.12 0.12 -11.60
N VAL A 342 -1.08 0.98 -11.37
CA VAL A 342 -1.63 1.95 -12.33
C VAL A 342 -1.29 3.37 -11.88
N ASN A 343 -0.92 4.26 -12.82
CA ASN A 343 -0.77 5.68 -12.52
C ASN A 343 -2.13 6.30 -12.16
N LEU A 344 -2.26 6.77 -10.93
CA LEU A 344 -3.50 7.35 -10.41
C LEU A 344 -3.70 8.83 -10.78
N LEU A 345 -2.66 9.56 -11.19
CA LEU A 345 -2.77 11.00 -11.46
C LEU A 345 -3.90 11.36 -12.44
N PRO A 346 -4.11 10.66 -13.58
CA PRO A 346 -5.19 10.99 -14.50
C PRO A 346 -6.58 10.82 -13.86
N TYR A 347 -6.75 9.86 -12.95
CA TYR A 347 -8.01 9.62 -12.25
C TYR A 347 -8.26 10.70 -11.19
N LEU A 348 -7.24 11.02 -10.39
CA LEU A 348 -7.34 12.04 -9.34
C LEU A 348 -7.54 13.45 -9.89
N LYS A 349 -7.06 13.73 -11.09
CA LYS A 349 -7.29 14.99 -11.83
C LYS A 349 -8.63 15.03 -12.54
N GLY A 350 -9.40 13.94 -12.57
CA GLY A 350 -10.66 13.85 -13.32
C GLY A 350 -10.51 13.67 -14.84
N GLU A 351 -9.28 13.45 -15.33
CA GLU A 351 -8.97 13.19 -16.74
C GLU A 351 -9.43 11.80 -17.19
N LYS A 352 -9.48 10.86 -16.24
CA LYS A 352 -10.05 9.52 -16.40
C LYS A 352 -11.14 9.28 -15.38
N GLN A 353 -12.19 8.57 -15.80
CA GLN A 353 -13.31 8.20 -14.95
C GLN A 353 -13.28 6.70 -14.59
N GLY A 354 -14.02 6.31 -13.56
CA GLY A 354 -14.20 4.92 -13.14
C GLY A 354 -13.03 4.38 -12.30
N ASP A 355 -12.89 3.08 -12.32
CA ASP A 355 -11.90 2.34 -11.51
C ASP A 355 -10.51 2.36 -12.15
N ALA A 356 -9.46 2.53 -11.36
CA ALA A 356 -8.09 2.29 -11.83
C ALA A 356 -7.84 0.80 -12.08
N HIS A 357 -8.50 -0.08 -11.32
CA HIS A 357 -8.47 -1.52 -11.49
C HIS A 357 -9.87 -2.07 -11.72
N GLU A 358 -10.08 -2.79 -12.83
CA GLU A 358 -11.32 -3.53 -13.04
C GLU A 358 -11.50 -4.61 -11.98
N TYR A 359 -10.42 -5.35 -11.68
CA TYR A 359 -10.37 -6.38 -10.65
C TYR A 359 -9.22 -6.13 -9.69
N ILE A 360 -9.43 -6.45 -8.40
CA ILE A 360 -8.35 -6.60 -7.41
C ILE A 360 -8.43 -8.02 -6.86
N PHE A 361 -7.28 -8.69 -6.76
CA PHE A 361 -7.18 -10.08 -6.35
C PHE A 361 -6.41 -10.23 -5.05
N TRP A 362 -6.84 -11.18 -4.23
CA TRP A 362 -6.10 -11.65 -3.06
C TRP A 362 -5.90 -13.15 -3.16
N HIS A 363 -4.67 -13.55 -3.06
CA HIS A 363 -4.27 -14.95 -3.00
C HIS A 363 -3.23 -15.10 -1.91
N ASN A 364 -3.71 -15.05 -0.67
CA ASN A 364 -2.90 -15.15 0.52
C ASN A 364 -3.05 -16.57 1.10
N ALA A 365 -2.14 -17.45 0.74
CA ALA A 365 -2.03 -18.80 1.24
C ALA A 365 -0.72 -18.93 2.03
N ASP A 366 -0.81 -19.11 3.34
CA ASP A 366 0.35 -19.46 4.15
C ASP A 366 0.25 -20.93 4.56
N PRO A 367 1.10 -21.82 4.03
CA PRO A 367 1.06 -23.24 4.39
C PRO A 367 1.43 -23.48 5.86
N THR A 368 1.98 -22.49 6.54
CA THR A 368 2.37 -22.58 7.96
C THR A 368 1.32 -22.02 8.90
N ASP A 369 0.31 -21.34 8.36
CA ASP A 369 -0.73 -20.70 9.13
C ASP A 369 -2.04 -21.50 9.11
N GLU A 370 -2.91 -21.23 10.08
CA GLU A 370 -4.21 -21.88 10.10
C GLU A 370 -5.00 -21.53 8.81
N PRO A 371 -5.73 -22.50 8.20
CA PRO A 371 -6.54 -22.25 7.01
C PRO A 371 -7.50 -21.06 7.12
N ARG A 372 -7.90 -20.71 8.36
CA ARG A 372 -8.77 -19.56 8.66
C ARG A 372 -8.13 -18.21 8.36
N ARG A 373 -6.79 -18.14 8.26
CA ARG A 373 -6.05 -16.91 7.95
C ARG A 373 -5.76 -16.76 6.47
N ASN A 374 -6.04 -17.79 5.67
CA ASN A 374 -5.90 -17.71 4.23
C ASN A 374 -7.00 -16.81 3.65
N LEU A 375 -6.60 -15.88 2.78
CA LEU A 375 -7.51 -15.01 2.06
C LEU A 375 -7.45 -15.29 0.56
N TYR A 376 -8.55 -15.76 0.01
CA TYR A 376 -8.74 -15.90 -1.43
C TYR A 376 -9.95 -15.06 -1.81
N ALA A 377 -9.73 -13.98 -2.53
CA ALA A 377 -10.82 -13.07 -2.87
C ALA A 377 -10.59 -12.36 -4.20
N VAL A 378 -11.67 -11.85 -4.77
CA VAL A 378 -11.66 -10.93 -5.91
C VAL A 378 -12.71 -9.84 -5.71
N ARG A 379 -12.34 -8.61 -6.03
CA ARG A 379 -13.17 -7.42 -6.03
C ARG A 379 -13.45 -6.99 -7.46
N TRP A 380 -14.72 -6.79 -7.84
CA TRP A 380 -15.15 -6.34 -9.15
C TRP A 380 -16.42 -5.51 -9.06
N LYS A 381 -16.43 -4.30 -9.59
CA LYS A 381 -17.55 -3.36 -9.42
C LYS A 381 -17.92 -3.25 -7.92
N ASP A 382 -19.18 -3.46 -7.58
CA ASP A 382 -19.65 -3.49 -6.18
C ASP A 382 -19.54 -4.88 -5.54
N TRP A 383 -19.18 -5.92 -6.32
CA TRP A 383 -19.11 -7.29 -5.86
C TRP A 383 -17.76 -7.62 -5.23
N ARG A 384 -17.81 -8.34 -4.13
CA ARG A 384 -16.67 -9.03 -3.56
C ARG A 384 -16.99 -10.51 -3.42
N MET A 385 -16.17 -11.34 -4.04
CA MET A 385 -16.23 -12.79 -3.86
C MET A 385 -15.06 -13.22 -2.99
N VAL A 386 -15.33 -13.98 -1.94
CA VAL A 386 -14.31 -14.49 -1.01
C VAL A 386 -14.51 -15.97 -0.75
N LYS A 387 -13.43 -16.74 -0.65
CA LYS A 387 -13.50 -18.15 -0.31
C LYS A 387 -13.56 -18.30 1.21
N GLY A 388 -14.69 -18.72 1.71
CA GLY A 388 -14.84 -19.24 3.05
C GLY A 388 -14.13 -20.60 3.23
N LEU A 389 -14.31 -21.25 4.38
CA LEU A 389 -13.67 -22.54 4.66
C LEU A 389 -14.04 -23.63 3.64
N TYR A 390 -15.28 -23.63 3.15
CA TYR A 390 -15.82 -24.72 2.31
C TYR A 390 -16.26 -24.28 0.92
N TYR A 391 -16.75 -23.03 0.75
CA TYR A 391 -17.33 -22.54 -0.50
C TYR A 391 -17.04 -21.06 -0.71
N TRP A 392 -17.29 -20.60 -1.92
CA TRP A 392 -17.20 -19.20 -2.29
C TRP A 392 -18.46 -18.46 -1.85
N GLN A 393 -18.28 -17.35 -1.19
CA GLN A 393 -19.31 -16.39 -0.76
C GLN A 393 -19.25 -15.17 -1.65
N LEU A 394 -20.38 -14.49 -1.85
CA LEU A 394 -20.50 -13.29 -2.68
C LEU A 394 -21.24 -12.20 -1.93
N TYR A 395 -20.69 -11.00 -1.93
CA TYR A 395 -21.24 -9.84 -1.24
C TYR A 395 -21.34 -8.63 -2.17
N ASP A 396 -22.39 -7.82 -2.02
CA ASP A 396 -22.59 -6.51 -2.63
C ASP A 396 -22.12 -5.44 -1.61
N LEU A 397 -20.89 -5.00 -1.72
CA LEU A 397 -20.30 -4.10 -0.72
C LEU A 397 -20.92 -2.69 -0.70
N LYS A 398 -21.60 -2.27 -1.77
CA LYS A 398 -22.31 -1.01 -1.79
C LYS A 398 -23.54 -1.03 -0.88
N LYS A 399 -24.20 -2.18 -0.78
CA LYS A 399 -25.40 -2.37 0.06
C LYS A 399 -25.09 -3.01 1.39
N ASP A 400 -24.04 -3.82 1.45
CA ASP A 400 -23.64 -4.62 2.61
C ASP A 400 -22.13 -4.52 2.84
N PRO A 401 -21.60 -3.36 3.28
CA PRO A 401 -20.17 -3.17 3.53
C PRO A 401 -19.64 -4.06 4.65
N LYS A 402 -20.52 -4.63 5.47
CA LYS A 402 -20.17 -5.57 6.57
C LYS A 402 -20.17 -7.03 6.15
N GLU A 403 -20.50 -7.34 4.89
CA GLU A 403 -20.50 -8.71 4.36
C GLU A 403 -21.35 -9.69 5.22
N MET A 404 -22.56 -9.27 5.57
CA MET A 404 -23.47 -10.02 6.43
C MET A 404 -24.37 -10.96 5.65
N THR A 405 -24.59 -10.70 4.35
CA THR A 405 -25.55 -11.44 3.52
C THR A 405 -24.84 -12.08 2.32
N ASP A 406 -24.65 -13.39 2.37
CA ASP A 406 -24.10 -14.16 1.23
C ASP A 406 -25.12 -14.26 0.10
N LEU A 407 -24.76 -13.69 -1.05
CA LEU A 407 -25.56 -13.65 -2.27
C LEU A 407 -25.15 -14.70 -3.33
N ALA A 408 -24.20 -15.58 -3.03
CA ALA A 408 -23.66 -16.53 -4.00
C ALA A 408 -24.73 -17.40 -4.67
N ARG A 409 -25.72 -17.84 -3.90
CA ARG A 409 -26.85 -18.66 -4.43
C ARG A 409 -27.81 -17.85 -5.30
N LYS A 410 -27.94 -16.54 -5.06
CA LYS A 410 -28.83 -15.64 -5.82
C LYS A 410 -28.21 -15.18 -7.13
N HIS A 411 -26.87 -15.13 -7.21
CA HIS A 411 -26.11 -14.62 -8.35
C HIS A 411 -25.04 -15.63 -8.80
N PRO A 412 -25.43 -16.86 -9.22
CA PRO A 412 -24.47 -17.90 -9.62
C PRO A 412 -23.69 -17.57 -10.89
N ASP A 413 -24.22 -16.70 -11.75
CA ASP A 413 -23.56 -16.12 -12.92
C ASP A 413 -22.39 -15.23 -12.54
N VAL A 414 -22.57 -14.34 -11.55
CA VAL A 414 -21.51 -13.48 -11.01
C VAL A 414 -20.42 -14.33 -10.36
N VAL A 415 -20.79 -15.33 -9.56
CA VAL A 415 -19.82 -16.27 -8.94
C VAL A 415 -19.02 -16.99 -10.03
N ARG A 416 -19.64 -17.49 -11.10
CA ARG A 416 -18.95 -18.15 -12.19
C ARG A 416 -17.98 -17.21 -12.90
N HIS A 417 -18.41 -15.99 -13.19
CA HIS A 417 -17.60 -14.97 -13.81
C HIS A 417 -16.35 -14.66 -12.94
N LEU A 418 -16.54 -14.35 -11.67
CA LEU A 418 -15.45 -13.99 -10.76
C LEU A 418 -14.49 -15.15 -10.49
N ARG A 419 -14.99 -16.39 -10.39
CA ARG A 419 -14.15 -17.59 -10.32
C ARG A 419 -13.28 -17.75 -11.56
N GLY A 420 -13.84 -17.49 -12.74
CA GLY A 420 -13.07 -17.49 -13.99
C GLY A 420 -11.92 -16.50 -13.93
N ARG A 421 -12.20 -15.24 -13.60
CA ARG A 421 -11.19 -14.19 -13.49
C ARG A 421 -10.13 -14.49 -12.42
N TYR A 422 -10.57 -15.01 -11.27
CA TYR A 422 -9.65 -15.43 -10.23
C TYR A 422 -8.72 -16.55 -10.71
N ASN A 423 -9.24 -17.57 -11.38
CA ASN A 423 -8.45 -18.65 -11.94
C ASN A 423 -7.48 -18.17 -13.04
N ASP A 424 -7.93 -17.24 -13.89
CA ASP A 424 -7.05 -16.62 -14.90
C ASP A 424 -5.85 -15.93 -14.22
N PHE A 425 -6.10 -15.16 -13.16
CA PHE A 425 -5.04 -14.52 -12.39
C PHE A 425 -4.07 -15.54 -11.78
N ILE A 426 -4.60 -16.57 -11.10
CA ILE A 426 -3.79 -17.61 -10.46
C ILE A 426 -2.91 -18.35 -11.48
N ASN A 427 -3.43 -18.64 -12.66
CA ASN A 427 -2.69 -19.33 -13.73
C ASN A 427 -1.50 -18.52 -14.27
N THR A 428 -1.43 -17.21 -13.96
CA THR A 428 -0.27 -16.37 -14.31
C THR A 428 0.83 -16.38 -13.24
N LEU A 429 0.57 -16.98 -12.08
CA LEU A 429 1.48 -16.94 -10.94
C LEU A 429 2.45 -18.13 -10.95
N PRO A 430 3.70 -17.93 -10.51
CA PRO A 430 4.60 -19.04 -10.23
C PRO A 430 4.13 -19.80 -8.97
N PRO A 431 4.64 -21.03 -8.74
CA PRO A 431 4.38 -21.76 -7.51
C PRO A 431 4.77 -20.91 -6.28
N LEU A 432 3.92 -20.93 -5.25
CA LEU A 432 4.21 -20.25 -3.99
C LEU A 432 5.38 -20.93 -3.28
N LYS A 433 6.26 -20.14 -2.70
CA LYS A 433 7.39 -20.60 -1.92
C LYS A 433 6.97 -20.73 -0.44
N PRO A 434 7.35 -21.80 0.26
CA PRO A 434 7.11 -21.89 1.70
C PRO A 434 7.92 -20.81 2.43
N SER A 435 7.43 -20.34 3.57
CA SER A 435 8.16 -19.45 4.47
C SER A 435 9.52 -20.07 4.86
N ALA A 436 10.57 -19.25 4.99
CA ALA A 436 11.90 -19.70 5.45
C ALA A 436 11.87 -20.34 6.85
N ASN A 437 10.84 -20.05 7.65
CA ASN A 437 10.61 -20.63 8.98
C ASN A 437 9.81 -21.93 8.96
N TYR A 438 9.44 -22.44 7.77
CA TYR A 438 8.72 -23.69 7.67
C TYR A 438 9.60 -24.88 8.05
N LYS A 439 9.39 -25.42 9.25
CA LYS A 439 10.11 -26.58 9.80
C LYS A 439 9.55 -27.93 9.34
N GLY A 440 8.52 -27.95 8.50
CA GLY A 440 7.96 -29.17 7.92
C GLY A 440 8.82 -29.65 6.76
N GLY A 441 9.58 -30.73 6.97
CA GLY A 441 10.57 -31.34 6.10
C GLY A 441 10.34 -31.25 4.58
N GLY A 442 10.75 -30.15 3.96
CA GLY A 442 11.10 -30.02 2.54
C GLY A 442 10.03 -30.26 1.47
N GLN A 443 8.85 -30.72 1.79
CA GLN A 443 7.76 -30.87 0.82
C GLN A 443 6.49 -30.17 1.34
N VAL A 444 5.98 -29.25 0.51
CA VAL A 444 4.59 -28.80 0.64
C VAL A 444 3.70 -30.04 0.67
N PRO A 445 2.82 -30.26 1.66
CA PRO A 445 2.00 -31.44 1.74
C PRO A 445 1.31 -31.71 0.39
N LYS A 446 1.35 -32.99 -0.07
CA LYS A 446 0.60 -33.41 -1.26
C LYS A 446 -0.88 -33.04 -1.05
N GLY A 447 -1.41 -32.13 -1.88
CA GLY A 447 -2.75 -31.54 -1.74
C GLY A 447 -2.75 -30.03 -1.53
N TRP A 448 -1.60 -29.39 -1.25
CA TRP A 448 -1.43 -27.93 -1.19
C TRP A 448 -0.88 -27.33 -2.50
N GLY A 449 -0.41 -28.20 -3.40
CA GLY A 449 -0.19 -27.83 -4.79
C GLY A 449 -1.54 -27.70 -5.50
N TRP A 450 -1.68 -26.77 -6.36
CA TRP A 450 -2.73 -26.36 -7.28
C TRP A 450 -3.53 -27.51 -7.97
N HIS A 451 -4.02 -28.49 -7.24
CA HIS A 451 -4.95 -29.46 -7.75
C HIS A 451 -6.37 -28.91 -7.60
N TYR A 452 -6.73 -27.97 -8.48
CA TYR A 452 -8.14 -27.81 -8.80
C TYR A 452 -8.60 -29.11 -9.43
N SER A 453 -9.28 -29.96 -8.66
CA SER A 453 -10.13 -30.98 -9.27
C SER A 453 -11.04 -30.27 -10.28
N LYS A 454 -10.93 -30.65 -11.54
CA LYS A 454 -11.88 -30.31 -12.57
C LYS A 454 -13.24 -30.81 -12.10
N GLY A 455 -14.08 -29.95 -11.60
CA GLY A 455 -15.44 -30.19 -11.17
C GLY A 455 -16.24 -28.92 -11.32
#